data_6c24f63be0d555c938841cebadbbe1fc
#
_entry.id   6c24f63be0d555c938841cebadbbe1fc
#
_cell.length_a   1.000
_cell.length_b   1.000
_cell.length_c   1.000
_cell.angle_alpha   90.00
_cell.angle_beta   90.00
_cell.angle_gamma   90.00
#
_symmetry.space_group_name_H-M   'P 1'
#
loop_
_entity.id
_entity.type
_entity.pdbx_description
1 polymer ?
#
loop_
_entity_poly.entity_id
_entity_poly.type
_entity_poly.pdbx_seq_one_letter_code
_entity_poly.pdbx_strand_id
1 'polypeptide(L)'
;MTLDPAYLEYPHRQHGYDHDLYPWSALHQRPPVTWPQGTVAVWLCVSLEWFPITPSDTPFRAPGHMQTAFPDYRHYTARDYGNRLGVWRMLDALAAVGAKASFATNAAVAERYPELLRAVQDGGHEVIAHSTDMNGTIDSSLPEAEELALISDAVARLKACGAEPAGWLSIARSQSFRTLDILRDCGLKY
;
A
#
# COMPACT_ATOMS: atom_id res chain seq x y z
N MET A 1 3.91 28.56 11.61
CA MET A 1 4.13 28.25 10.18
C MET A 1 2.77 28.39 9.51
N THR A 2 2.57 29.38 8.65
CA THR A 2 1.32 29.54 7.88
C THR A 2 1.40 28.58 6.70
N LEU A 3 0.37 27.76 6.51
CA LEU A 3 0.26 26.89 5.33
C LEU A 3 0.12 27.73 4.07
N ASP A 4 0.67 27.24 2.97
CA ASP A 4 0.45 27.83 1.67
C ASP A 4 -1.08 27.85 1.38
N PRO A 5 -1.66 28.99 0.92
CA PRO A 5 -3.08 29.04 0.58
C PRO A 5 -3.51 27.94 -0.40
N ALA A 6 -2.65 27.56 -1.37
CA ALA A 6 -2.92 26.47 -2.31
C ALA A 6 -3.07 25.10 -1.62
N TYR A 7 -2.48 24.92 -0.45
CA TYR A 7 -2.65 23.69 0.34
C TYR A 7 -4.08 23.53 0.87
N LEU A 8 -4.81 24.62 1.04
CA LEU A 8 -6.18 24.62 1.53
C LEU A 8 -7.21 24.52 0.40
N GLU A 9 -6.78 24.65 -0.85
CA GLU A 9 -7.61 24.60 -2.04
C GLU A 9 -7.32 23.33 -2.84
N TYR A 10 -8.08 22.27 -2.57
CA TYR A 10 -7.96 21.02 -3.33
C TYR A 10 -9.32 20.57 -3.88
N PRO A 11 -9.35 19.79 -4.98
CA PRO A 11 -10.56 19.52 -5.76
C PRO A 11 -11.74 18.96 -4.95
N HIS A 12 -11.44 18.16 -3.93
CA HIS A 12 -12.44 17.46 -3.13
C HIS A 12 -12.86 18.21 -1.85
N ARG A 13 -12.39 19.45 -1.65
CA ARG A 13 -12.81 20.23 -0.48
C ARG A 13 -14.24 20.70 -0.64
N GLN A 14 -15.05 20.45 0.36
CA GLN A 14 -16.46 20.81 0.40
C GLN A 14 -16.78 21.59 1.68
N HIS A 15 -17.70 22.56 1.60
CA HIS A 15 -18.12 23.32 2.77
C HIS A 15 -18.71 22.40 3.84
N GLY A 16 -18.21 22.53 5.07
CA GLY A 16 -18.59 21.68 6.21
C GLY A 16 -17.92 20.31 6.25
N TYR A 17 -17.16 19.93 5.20
CA TYR A 17 -16.35 18.73 5.12
C TYR A 17 -15.02 19.04 4.44
N ASP A 18 -14.01 18.26 4.76
CA ASP A 18 -12.71 18.44 4.12
C ASP A 18 -12.63 17.73 2.75
N HIS A 19 -13.63 16.95 2.39
CA HIS A 19 -13.72 16.24 1.10
C HIS A 19 -15.17 15.91 0.72
N ASP A 20 -15.38 15.51 -0.53
CA ASP A 20 -16.66 15.04 -1.10
C ASP A 20 -16.63 13.57 -1.54
N LEU A 21 -15.60 12.81 -1.15
CA LEU A 21 -15.38 11.42 -1.57
C LEU A 21 -16.47 10.47 -1.04
N TYR A 22 -17.07 10.78 0.12
CA TYR A 22 -18.21 10.05 0.66
C TYR A 22 -19.06 10.95 1.57
N PRO A 23 -20.39 10.73 1.64
CA PRO A 23 -21.26 11.50 2.53
C PRO A 23 -21.04 11.11 4.00
N TRP A 24 -21.04 12.10 4.87
CA TRP A 24 -21.10 11.82 6.30
C TRP A 24 -22.46 11.22 6.67
N SER A 25 -22.45 10.21 7.54
CA SER A 25 -23.68 9.66 8.12
C SER A 25 -23.44 9.18 9.56
N ALA A 26 -24.35 9.51 10.44
CA ALA A 26 -24.28 9.04 11.84
C ALA A 26 -24.62 7.55 11.93
N LEU A 27 -24.03 6.85 12.90
CA LEU A 27 -24.24 5.41 13.07
C LEU A 27 -25.74 5.03 13.16
N HIS A 28 -26.52 5.82 13.89
CA HIS A 28 -27.95 5.56 14.07
C HIS A 28 -28.82 5.82 12.83
N GLN A 29 -28.27 6.47 11.81
CA GLN A 29 -28.93 6.73 10.52
C GLN A 29 -28.58 5.69 9.46
N ARG A 30 -27.62 4.81 9.75
CA ARG A 30 -27.19 3.77 8.81
C ARG A 30 -28.04 2.52 8.96
N PRO A 31 -28.39 1.84 7.85
CA PRO A 31 -28.98 0.52 7.95
C PRO A 31 -27.99 -0.44 8.62
N PRO A 32 -28.47 -1.43 9.37
CA PRO A 32 -27.59 -2.45 9.92
C PRO A 32 -26.83 -3.17 8.81
N VAL A 33 -25.53 -3.31 8.99
CA VAL A 33 -24.70 -4.14 8.10
C VAL A 33 -24.86 -5.60 8.57
N THR A 34 -25.38 -6.45 7.69
CA THR A 34 -25.51 -7.88 7.94
C THR A 34 -24.48 -8.63 7.10
N TRP A 35 -23.75 -9.52 7.73
CA TRP A 35 -22.82 -10.42 7.06
C TRP A 35 -23.49 -11.78 6.86
N PRO A 36 -23.37 -12.40 5.67
CA PRO A 36 -23.98 -13.71 5.42
C PRO A 36 -23.46 -14.83 6.34
N GLN A 37 -22.24 -14.67 6.83
CA GLN A 37 -21.55 -15.65 7.66
C GLN A 37 -20.86 -14.94 8.83
N GLY A 38 -21.48 -14.95 9.99
CA GLY A 38 -20.92 -14.37 11.21
C GLY A 38 -21.34 -12.92 11.49
N THR A 39 -20.84 -12.39 12.59
CA THR A 39 -21.17 -11.06 13.12
C THR A 39 -20.07 -10.02 12.97
N VAL A 40 -18.87 -10.47 12.57
CA VAL A 40 -17.68 -9.62 12.42
C VAL A 40 -16.99 -9.96 11.11
N ALA A 41 -16.64 -8.93 10.34
CA ALA A 41 -15.73 -9.06 9.22
C ALA A 41 -14.28 -8.80 9.71
N VAL A 42 -13.38 -9.72 9.38
CA VAL A 42 -11.95 -9.58 9.66
C VAL A 42 -11.21 -9.47 8.35
N TRP A 43 -10.49 -8.38 8.18
CA TRP A 43 -9.58 -8.19 7.05
C TRP A 43 -8.13 -8.28 7.53
N LEU A 44 -7.40 -9.24 6.98
CA LEU A 44 -5.98 -9.43 7.24
C LEU A 44 -5.20 -8.80 6.10
N CYS A 45 -4.38 -7.79 6.40
CA CYS A 45 -3.48 -7.16 5.45
C CYS A 45 -2.03 -7.41 5.87
N VAL A 46 -1.26 -7.97 4.96
CA VAL A 46 0.17 -8.32 5.15
C VAL A 46 0.99 -7.49 4.20
N SER A 47 1.97 -6.75 4.72
CA SER A 47 2.89 -5.99 3.87
C SER A 47 4.07 -6.86 3.43
N LEU A 48 4.35 -6.86 2.12
CA LEU A 48 5.55 -7.40 1.50
C LEU A 48 6.40 -6.24 1.00
N GLU A 49 7.33 -5.82 1.82
CA GLU A 49 8.07 -4.57 1.65
C GLU A 49 9.53 -4.83 1.26
N TRP A 50 10.01 -4.05 0.30
CA TRP A 50 11.41 -3.99 -0.07
C TRP A 50 12.00 -2.63 0.29
N PHE A 51 12.94 -2.62 1.21
CA PHE A 51 13.71 -1.43 1.58
C PHE A 51 15.02 -1.42 0.79
N PRO A 52 15.18 -0.55 -0.21
CA PRO A 52 16.45 -0.41 -0.92
C PRO A 52 17.59 -0.11 0.05
N ILE A 53 18.77 -0.68 -0.21
CA ILE A 53 19.96 -0.39 0.62
C ILE A 53 20.41 1.06 0.47
N THR A 54 20.14 1.67 -0.69
CA THR A 54 20.38 3.09 -0.93
C THR A 54 19.19 3.88 -0.39
N PRO A 55 19.41 4.79 0.57
CA PRO A 55 18.33 5.60 1.13
C PRO A 55 17.76 6.56 0.09
N SER A 56 16.49 6.93 0.29
CA SER A 56 15.83 7.97 -0.51
C SER A 56 16.42 9.34 -0.23
N ASP A 57 16.46 10.19 -1.26
CA ASP A 57 16.84 11.60 -1.16
C ASP A 57 15.66 12.46 -0.63
N THR A 58 14.46 11.93 -0.60
CA THR A 58 13.28 12.66 -0.14
C THR A 58 13.34 12.91 1.36
N PRO A 59 12.85 14.08 1.85
CA PRO A 59 12.80 14.36 3.29
C PRO A 59 11.88 13.41 4.05
N PHE A 60 10.77 13.01 3.43
CA PHE A 60 9.83 12.06 4.01
C PHE A 60 10.35 10.63 3.85
N ARG A 61 10.46 9.94 4.97
CA ARG A 61 10.86 8.54 5.01
C ARG A 61 9.79 7.72 5.71
N ALA A 62 9.37 6.64 5.08
CA ALA A 62 8.41 5.71 5.67
C ALA A 62 8.93 5.16 7.01
N PRO A 63 8.03 4.86 7.97
CA PRO A 63 8.39 4.12 9.16
C PRO A 63 9.12 2.83 8.79
N GLY A 64 10.24 2.58 9.45
CA GLY A 64 11.05 1.42 9.14
C GLY A 64 12.24 1.68 8.21
N HIS A 65 12.37 2.84 7.57
CA HIS A 65 13.60 3.22 6.87
C HIS A 65 14.80 3.25 7.80
N MET A 66 15.99 3.12 7.20
CA MET A 66 17.25 3.19 7.91
C MET A 66 17.36 4.45 8.75
N GLN A 67 17.64 4.27 10.03
CA GLN A 67 17.83 5.36 10.99
C GLN A 67 19.32 5.67 11.23
N THR A 68 20.20 4.74 10.86
CA THR A 68 21.65 4.87 11.02
C THR A 68 22.29 5.34 9.73
N ALA A 69 23.56 5.74 9.81
CA ALA A 69 24.32 6.18 8.65
C ALA A 69 24.42 5.05 7.60
N PHE A 70 24.33 5.43 6.33
CA PHE A 70 24.50 4.51 5.21
C PHE A 70 25.97 4.02 5.08
N PRO A 71 26.19 2.73 4.75
CA PRO A 71 25.22 1.67 4.54
C PRO A 71 24.79 0.98 5.85
N ASP A 72 23.49 0.78 6.02
CA ASP A 72 22.91 0.12 7.20
C ASP A 72 22.50 -1.33 6.90
N TYR A 73 23.47 -2.20 6.81
CA TYR A 73 23.27 -3.62 6.54
C TYR A 73 22.46 -4.34 7.63
N ARG A 74 22.54 -3.87 8.87
CA ARG A 74 21.78 -4.48 9.97
C ARG A 74 20.28 -4.33 9.78
N HIS A 75 19.81 -3.13 9.48
CA HIS A 75 18.38 -2.91 9.21
C HIS A 75 17.94 -3.58 7.92
N TYR A 76 18.78 -3.53 6.88
CA TYR A 76 18.50 -4.22 5.62
C TYR A 76 18.29 -5.73 5.83
N THR A 77 19.22 -6.41 6.49
CA THR A 77 19.14 -7.87 6.69
C THR A 77 18.00 -8.27 7.63
N ALA A 78 17.69 -7.45 8.64
CA ALA A 78 16.59 -7.72 9.56
C ALA A 78 15.23 -7.70 8.86
N ARG A 79 15.05 -6.81 7.89
CA ARG A 79 13.80 -6.74 7.09
C ARG A 79 13.72 -7.80 6.02
N ASP A 80 14.85 -8.08 5.36
CA ASP A 80 14.93 -9.12 4.34
C ASP A 80 14.55 -10.51 4.89
N TYR A 81 14.77 -10.75 6.18
CA TYR A 81 14.29 -11.95 6.88
C TYR A 81 12.78 -12.15 6.73
N GLY A 82 11.99 -11.08 6.76
CA GLY A 82 10.54 -11.14 6.58
C GLY A 82 10.15 -11.78 5.24
N ASN A 83 10.77 -11.34 4.15
CA ASN A 83 10.51 -11.84 2.80
C ASN A 83 11.07 -13.25 2.56
N ARG A 84 12.12 -13.64 3.28
CA ARG A 84 12.79 -14.95 3.08
C ARG A 84 12.20 -16.06 3.96
N LEU A 85 11.82 -15.75 5.18
CA LEU A 85 11.38 -16.76 6.16
C LEU A 85 10.05 -16.41 6.82
N GLY A 86 9.87 -15.15 7.23
CA GLY A 86 8.70 -14.74 8.02
C GLY A 86 7.39 -14.98 7.28
N VAL A 87 7.34 -14.61 6.00
CA VAL A 87 6.14 -14.74 5.17
C VAL A 87 5.72 -16.20 4.97
N TRP A 88 6.67 -17.13 4.82
CA TRP A 88 6.37 -18.56 4.64
C TRP A 88 5.67 -19.14 5.87
N ARG A 89 6.16 -18.79 7.06
CA ARG A 89 5.51 -19.18 8.34
C ARG A 89 4.10 -18.57 8.44
N MET A 90 3.90 -17.38 7.93
CA MET A 90 2.58 -16.73 7.92
C MET A 90 1.63 -17.42 6.94
N LEU A 91 2.10 -17.78 5.74
CA LEU A 91 1.31 -18.54 4.77
C LEU A 91 0.88 -19.91 5.34
N ASP A 92 1.79 -20.61 6.03
CA ASP A 92 1.46 -21.86 6.72
C ASP A 92 0.40 -21.65 7.79
N ALA A 93 0.51 -20.59 8.60
CA ALA A 93 -0.46 -20.28 9.64
C ALA A 93 -1.83 -19.92 9.07
N LEU A 94 -1.88 -19.12 7.99
CA LEU A 94 -3.12 -18.79 7.28
C LEU A 94 -3.78 -20.04 6.71
N ALA A 95 -2.98 -20.91 6.09
CA ALA A 95 -3.48 -22.17 5.54
C ALA A 95 -4.04 -23.09 6.62
N ALA A 96 -3.38 -23.19 7.78
CA ALA A 96 -3.81 -24.02 8.89
C ALA A 96 -5.20 -23.64 9.46
N VAL A 97 -5.59 -22.36 9.36
CA VAL A 97 -6.89 -21.87 9.81
C VAL A 97 -7.87 -21.57 8.66
N GLY A 98 -7.48 -21.84 7.42
CA GLY A 98 -8.29 -21.57 6.23
C GLY A 98 -8.55 -20.08 5.98
N ALA A 99 -7.75 -19.18 6.55
CA ALA A 99 -7.91 -17.73 6.39
C ALA A 99 -7.27 -17.24 5.08
N LYS A 100 -7.88 -16.18 4.52
CA LYS A 100 -7.31 -15.44 3.38
C LYS A 100 -6.88 -14.05 3.84
N ALA A 101 -5.90 -13.49 3.13
CA ALA A 101 -5.34 -12.17 3.41
C ALA A 101 -5.11 -11.40 2.12
N SER A 102 -5.06 -10.07 2.21
CA SER A 102 -4.55 -9.21 1.16
C SER A 102 -3.07 -8.93 1.43
N PHE A 103 -2.23 -9.15 0.44
CA PHE A 103 -0.78 -8.91 0.50
C PHE A 103 -0.46 -7.61 -0.22
N ALA A 104 -0.18 -6.56 0.56
CA ALA A 104 0.29 -5.28 0.06
C ALA A 104 1.75 -5.42 -0.38
N THR A 105 1.97 -5.51 -1.69
CA THR A 105 3.23 -5.97 -2.27
C THR A 105 3.92 -4.85 -3.04
N ASN A 106 5.16 -4.51 -2.65
CA ASN A 106 6.01 -3.69 -3.51
C ASN A 106 6.34 -4.45 -4.81
N ALA A 107 6.36 -3.76 -5.95
CA ALA A 107 6.75 -4.37 -7.22
C ALA A 107 8.14 -5.01 -7.14
N ALA A 108 9.07 -4.38 -6.44
CA ALA A 108 10.41 -4.90 -6.21
C ALA A 108 10.44 -6.25 -5.47
N VAL A 109 9.47 -6.56 -4.63
CA VAL A 109 9.34 -7.88 -3.98
C VAL A 109 8.91 -8.93 -4.99
N ALA A 110 7.90 -8.61 -5.79
CA ALA A 110 7.39 -9.53 -6.83
C ALA A 110 8.48 -9.92 -7.83
N GLU A 111 9.30 -8.96 -8.25
CA GLU A 111 10.42 -9.19 -9.18
C GLU A 111 11.55 -10.02 -8.58
N ARG A 112 11.86 -9.80 -7.29
CA ARG A 112 12.98 -10.48 -6.61
C ARG A 112 12.62 -11.86 -6.11
N TYR A 113 11.37 -12.08 -5.75
CA TYR A 113 10.89 -13.31 -5.13
C TYR A 113 9.66 -13.86 -5.87
N PRO A 114 9.80 -14.27 -7.16
CA PRO A 114 8.67 -14.75 -7.96
C PRO A 114 8.01 -15.99 -7.36
N GLU A 115 8.77 -16.85 -6.66
CA GLU A 115 8.19 -17.99 -5.93
C GLU A 115 7.29 -17.55 -4.79
N LEU A 116 7.65 -16.47 -4.08
CA LEU A 116 6.82 -15.92 -3.03
C LEU A 116 5.50 -15.38 -3.57
N LEU A 117 5.56 -14.59 -4.66
CA LEU A 117 4.37 -14.08 -5.31
C LEU A 117 3.44 -15.22 -5.73
N ARG A 118 4.01 -16.26 -6.34
CA ARG A 118 3.26 -17.45 -6.75
C ARG A 118 2.63 -18.17 -5.55
N ALA A 119 3.36 -18.37 -4.46
CA ALA A 119 2.83 -18.99 -3.25
C ALA A 119 1.67 -18.22 -2.62
N VAL A 120 1.74 -16.87 -2.63
CA VAL A 120 0.63 -16.01 -2.21
C VAL A 120 -0.60 -16.23 -3.08
N GLN A 121 -0.45 -16.25 -4.40
CA GLN A 121 -1.56 -16.45 -5.36
C GLN A 121 -2.13 -17.86 -5.29
N ASP A 122 -1.28 -18.90 -5.26
CA ASP A 122 -1.69 -20.31 -5.14
C ASP A 122 -2.43 -20.57 -3.82
N GLY A 123 -2.05 -19.86 -2.78
CA GLY A 123 -2.78 -19.84 -1.49
C GLY A 123 -4.17 -19.20 -1.58
N GLY A 124 -4.54 -18.60 -2.72
CA GLY A 124 -5.82 -17.91 -2.92
C GLY A 124 -5.89 -16.60 -2.12
N HIS A 125 -4.75 -15.98 -1.85
CA HIS A 125 -4.66 -14.67 -1.26
C HIS A 125 -4.70 -13.58 -2.33
N GLU A 126 -5.11 -12.38 -1.93
CA GLU A 126 -5.12 -11.23 -2.81
C GLU A 126 -3.75 -10.54 -2.82
N VAL A 127 -3.33 -10.06 -3.99
CA VAL A 127 -2.18 -9.14 -4.12
C VAL A 127 -2.71 -7.75 -4.39
N ILE A 128 -2.37 -6.78 -3.53
CA ILE A 128 -2.66 -5.36 -3.73
C ILE A 128 -1.35 -4.59 -3.93
N ALA A 129 -1.39 -3.53 -4.71
CA ALA A 129 -0.20 -2.75 -5.00
C ALA A 129 0.23 -1.91 -3.78
N HIS A 130 1.55 -1.84 -3.57
CA HIS A 130 2.16 -1.09 -2.46
C HIS A 130 3.40 -0.32 -2.95
N SER A 131 3.24 0.49 -4.01
CA SER A 131 4.31 1.22 -4.67
C SER A 131 5.39 0.31 -5.31
N THR A 132 6.42 0.92 -5.86
CA THR A 132 7.55 0.21 -6.49
C THR A 132 8.45 -0.46 -5.46
N ASP A 133 8.84 0.28 -4.44
CA ASP A 133 9.60 -0.13 -3.25
C ASP A 133 9.37 0.89 -2.14
N MET A 134 10.01 0.74 -0.99
CA MET A 134 9.77 1.61 0.18
C MET A 134 10.39 3.02 0.06
N ASN A 135 11.10 3.33 -1.01
CA ASN A 135 11.48 4.70 -1.34
C ASN A 135 10.38 5.44 -2.12
N GLY A 136 9.44 4.71 -2.73
CA GLY A 136 8.34 5.24 -3.52
C GLY A 136 7.19 5.81 -2.68
N THR A 137 7.48 6.75 -1.79
CA THR A 137 6.49 7.43 -0.95
C THR A 137 5.78 8.53 -1.74
N ILE A 138 4.51 8.75 -1.40
CA ILE A 138 3.68 9.80 -1.99
C ILE A 138 3.29 10.79 -0.90
N ASP A 139 3.43 12.07 -1.18
CA ASP A 139 2.89 13.16 -0.37
C ASP A 139 2.47 14.34 -1.26
N SER A 140 1.94 15.40 -0.66
CA SER A 140 1.42 16.54 -1.42
C SER A 140 2.50 17.37 -2.14
N SER A 141 3.78 17.15 -1.84
CA SER A 141 4.89 17.83 -2.52
C SER A 141 5.31 17.14 -3.82
N LEU A 142 4.90 15.88 -4.02
CA LEU A 142 5.24 15.14 -5.23
C LEU A 142 4.46 15.70 -6.43
N PRO A 143 5.14 16.08 -7.54
CA PRO A 143 4.47 16.53 -8.74
C PRO A 143 3.51 15.48 -9.29
N GLU A 144 2.35 15.91 -9.82
CA GLU A 144 1.30 14.99 -10.30
C GLU A 144 1.81 13.99 -11.35
N ALA A 145 2.63 14.45 -12.29
CA ALA A 145 3.20 13.58 -13.32
C ALA A 145 4.12 12.50 -12.75
N GLU A 146 4.86 12.81 -11.69
CA GLU A 146 5.73 11.87 -11.01
C GLU A 146 4.93 10.87 -10.18
N GLU A 147 3.86 11.33 -9.51
CA GLU A 147 2.93 10.48 -8.78
C GLU A 147 2.23 9.48 -9.71
N LEU A 148 1.70 9.97 -10.84
CA LEU A 148 1.10 9.13 -11.88
C LEU A 148 2.11 8.10 -12.42
N ALA A 149 3.33 8.53 -12.71
CA ALA A 149 4.38 7.63 -13.18
C ALA A 149 4.72 6.54 -12.15
N LEU A 150 4.85 6.92 -10.88
CA LEU A 150 5.14 5.99 -9.79
C LEU A 150 4.06 4.92 -9.62
N ILE A 151 2.78 5.35 -9.60
CA ILE A 151 1.64 4.44 -9.45
C ILE A 151 1.52 3.53 -10.67
N SER A 152 1.60 4.10 -11.87
CA SER A 152 1.50 3.34 -13.13
C SER A 152 2.63 2.31 -13.26
N ASP A 153 3.87 2.69 -12.90
CA ASP A 153 5.02 1.79 -12.92
C ASP A 153 4.83 0.63 -11.92
N ALA A 154 4.41 0.91 -10.70
CA ALA A 154 4.17 -0.10 -9.70
C ALA A 154 3.13 -1.14 -10.17
N VAL A 155 2.00 -0.67 -10.72
CA VAL A 155 0.94 -1.53 -11.25
C VAL A 155 1.43 -2.35 -12.45
N ALA A 156 2.12 -1.70 -13.39
CA ALA A 156 2.64 -2.36 -14.59
C ALA A 156 3.65 -3.46 -14.26
N ARG A 157 4.56 -3.21 -13.33
CA ARG A 157 5.57 -4.19 -12.88
C ARG A 157 4.95 -5.37 -12.15
N LEU A 158 3.95 -5.14 -11.29
CA LEU A 158 3.20 -6.22 -10.65
C LEU A 158 2.48 -7.09 -11.68
N LYS A 159 1.85 -6.47 -12.69
CA LYS A 159 1.22 -7.20 -13.81
C LYS A 159 2.23 -7.99 -14.62
N ALA A 160 3.39 -7.44 -14.89
CA ALA A 160 4.47 -8.14 -15.58
C ALA A 160 4.96 -9.39 -14.81
N CYS A 161 4.85 -9.37 -13.47
CA CYS A 161 5.12 -10.53 -12.60
C CYS A 161 3.94 -11.51 -12.49
N GLY A 162 2.81 -11.24 -13.17
CA GLY A 162 1.63 -12.12 -13.18
C GLY A 162 0.62 -11.83 -12.06
N ALA A 163 0.71 -10.70 -11.37
CA ALA A 163 -0.31 -10.25 -10.44
C ALA A 163 -1.33 -9.33 -11.12
N GLU A 164 -2.57 -9.34 -10.60
CA GLU A 164 -3.65 -8.43 -11.06
C GLU A 164 -4.15 -7.60 -9.86
N PRO A 165 -3.40 -6.57 -9.46
CA PRO A 165 -3.76 -5.78 -8.29
C PRO A 165 -5.04 -4.98 -8.55
N ALA A 166 -6.04 -5.14 -7.66
CA ALA A 166 -7.27 -4.35 -7.69
C ALA A 166 -7.30 -3.25 -6.61
N GLY A 167 -6.43 -3.34 -5.61
CA GLY A 167 -6.31 -2.40 -4.50
C GLY A 167 -4.93 -1.78 -4.40
N TRP A 168 -4.86 -0.69 -3.61
CA TRP A 168 -3.64 0.03 -3.29
C TRP A 168 -3.53 0.27 -1.79
N LEU A 169 -2.35 0.05 -1.24
CA LEU A 169 -1.99 0.51 0.10
C LEU A 169 -0.83 1.51 -0.01
N SER A 170 -1.07 2.76 0.33
CA SER A 170 -0.01 3.77 0.34
C SER A 170 1.02 3.50 1.42
N ILE A 171 2.31 3.68 1.09
CA ILE A 171 3.41 3.59 2.06
C ILE A 171 3.16 4.59 3.19
N ALA A 172 3.27 4.12 4.43
CA ALA A 172 2.99 4.92 5.64
C ALA A 172 1.59 5.56 5.66
N ARG A 173 0.67 5.12 4.82
CA ARG A 173 -0.66 5.75 4.61
C ARG A 173 -0.55 7.21 4.16
N SER A 174 0.58 7.59 3.59
CA SER A 174 0.81 8.91 3.04
C SER A 174 0.31 8.99 1.61
N GLN A 175 -0.32 10.10 1.26
CA GLN A 175 -0.88 10.34 -0.06
C GLN A 175 -0.96 11.83 -0.36
N SER A 176 -1.11 12.19 -1.62
CA SER A 176 -1.46 13.53 -2.06
C SER A 176 -2.98 13.70 -2.12
N PHE A 177 -3.44 14.91 -2.39
CA PHE A 177 -4.86 15.17 -2.66
C PHE A 177 -5.37 14.51 -3.95
N ARG A 178 -4.46 14.13 -4.85
CA ARG A 178 -4.77 13.56 -6.17
C ARG A 178 -4.68 12.04 -6.21
N THR A 179 -4.08 11.43 -5.20
CA THR A 179 -3.78 9.98 -5.21
C THR A 179 -5.00 9.15 -5.56
N LEU A 180 -6.17 9.44 -4.96
CA LEU A 180 -7.37 8.64 -5.20
C LEU A 180 -7.87 8.72 -6.65
N ASP A 181 -7.80 9.89 -7.28
CA ASP A 181 -8.16 10.06 -8.68
C ASP A 181 -7.18 9.31 -9.58
N ILE A 182 -5.89 9.43 -9.32
CA ILE A 182 -4.84 8.72 -10.08
C ILE A 182 -5.02 7.20 -9.96
N LEU A 183 -5.28 6.69 -8.76
CA LEU A 183 -5.52 5.25 -8.53
C LEU A 183 -6.72 4.75 -9.35
N ARG A 184 -7.84 5.49 -9.32
CA ARG A 184 -9.02 5.19 -10.14
C ARG A 184 -8.68 5.16 -11.63
N ASP A 185 -7.96 6.17 -12.12
CA ASP A 185 -7.61 6.29 -13.53
C ASP A 185 -6.59 5.21 -13.97
N CYS A 186 -5.79 4.69 -13.04
CA CYS A 186 -4.97 3.49 -13.24
C CYS A 186 -5.75 2.17 -13.14
N GLY A 187 -7.07 2.21 -12.91
CA GLY A 187 -7.95 1.04 -12.88
C GLY A 187 -8.01 0.31 -11.55
N LEU A 188 -7.49 0.89 -10.48
CA LEU A 188 -7.61 0.35 -9.13
C LEU A 188 -8.99 0.66 -8.54
N LYS A 189 -9.50 -0.22 -7.68
CA LYS A 189 -10.88 -0.18 -7.19
C LYS A 189 -11.00 0.34 -5.75
N TYR A 190 -9.92 0.22 -4.95
CA TYR A 190 -9.87 0.66 -3.55
C TYR A 190 -8.43 0.84 -3.08
#